data_e439f6c7684d393baf37140daec257e8
#
_entry.id   e439f6c7684d393baf37140daec257e8
#
_cell.length_a   1.000
_cell.length_b   1.000
_cell.length_c   1.000
_cell.angle_alpha   90.00
_cell.angle_beta   90.00
_cell.angle_gamma   90.00
#
_symmetry.space_group_name_H-M   'P 1'
#
loop_
_entity.id
_entity.type
_entity.pdbx_description
1 polymer ?
#
loop_
_entity_poly.entity_id
_entity_poly.type
_entity_poly.pdbx_seq_one_letter_code
_entity_poly.pdbx_strand_id
1 'polypeptide(L)'
;MKKELRHIRNVQPKGTGSLRVCLSLFTTFFKIGAFTFGGGFAMIPLIEREMIDRRGWIARGDFLELLTLAQSAPGPIALNSAVFVGYKIAGYRGAFSAVAGVVLPSFVIILLIAIYFTDIRENRYVDAAFKGMRPAVIALIAA
;
A
#
# COMPACT_ATOMS: atom_id res chain seq x y z
N MET A 1 13.72 28.88 0.60
CA MET A 1 13.86 27.69 1.44
C MET A 1 13.09 27.76 2.77
N LYS A 2 13.14 28.83 3.58
CA LYS A 2 12.34 28.94 4.84
C LYS A 2 10.83 29.19 4.66
N LYS A 3 10.38 29.73 3.53
CA LYS A 3 8.96 30.02 3.24
C LYS A 3 8.20 28.76 2.76
N GLU A 4 8.85 27.86 2.04
CA GLU A 4 8.25 26.61 1.55
C GLU A 4 8.03 25.62 2.69
N LEU A 5 8.96 25.56 3.65
CA LEU A 5 8.80 24.71 4.85
C LEU A 5 7.62 25.13 5.76
N ARG A 6 7.12 26.36 5.63
CA ARG A 6 5.91 26.82 6.35
C ARG A 6 4.62 26.33 5.70
N HIS A 7 4.61 26.09 4.40
CA HIS A 7 3.40 25.63 3.70
C HIS A 7 3.08 24.16 4.02
N ILE A 8 4.14 23.36 4.23
CA ILE A 8 4.01 21.94 4.65
C ILE A 8 3.43 21.80 6.07
N ARG A 9 3.51 22.85 6.89
CA ARG A 9 3.06 22.83 8.30
C ARG A 9 1.58 23.14 8.52
N ASN A 10 0.84 23.58 7.50
CA ASN A 10 -0.52 24.13 7.68
C ASN A 10 -1.66 23.19 7.25
N VAL A 11 -1.39 21.93 6.86
CA VAL A 11 -2.44 20.93 6.74
C VAL A 11 -2.52 20.18 8.06
N GLN A 12 -3.12 20.80 9.06
CA GLN A 12 -3.54 20.14 10.28
C GLN A 12 -4.82 19.37 9.95
N PRO A 13 -4.82 18.03 9.90
CA PRO A 13 -6.07 17.32 9.94
C PRO A 13 -6.74 17.64 11.28
N LYS A 14 -7.95 18.17 11.24
CA LYS A 14 -8.80 18.34 12.42
C LYS A 14 -8.91 16.98 13.11
N GLY A 15 -8.12 16.77 14.18
CA GLY A 15 -8.15 15.53 14.97
C GLY A 15 -6.86 14.73 14.93
N THR A 16 -5.71 15.39 15.17
CA THR A 16 -4.43 14.73 15.44
C THR A 16 -4.60 13.69 16.55
N GLY A 17 -4.48 12.40 16.19
CA GLY A 17 -4.36 11.31 17.16
C GLY A 17 -5.63 10.57 17.54
N SER A 18 -6.77 10.83 16.91
CA SER A 18 -7.97 10.05 17.18
C SER A 18 -7.80 8.61 16.66
N LEU A 19 -8.05 7.63 17.50
CA LEU A 19 -8.12 6.20 17.14
C LEU A 19 -9.00 5.98 15.89
N ARG A 20 -10.02 6.81 15.70
CA ARG A 20 -10.89 6.78 14.52
C ARG A 20 -10.13 7.06 13.22
N VAL A 21 -9.17 8.00 13.21
CA VAL A 21 -8.36 8.30 12.02
C VAL A 21 -7.41 7.14 11.71
N CYS A 22 -6.75 6.58 12.72
CA CYS A 22 -5.90 5.41 12.55
C CYS A 22 -6.68 4.20 12.04
N LEU A 23 -7.85 3.92 12.62
CA LEU A 23 -8.72 2.83 12.16
C LEU A 23 -9.22 3.07 10.74
N SER A 24 -9.53 4.30 10.40
CA SER A 24 -9.94 4.68 9.05
C SER A 24 -8.81 4.53 8.04
N LEU A 25 -7.56 4.90 8.40
CA LEU A 25 -6.36 4.63 7.60
C LEU A 25 -6.17 3.13 7.41
N PHE A 26 -6.21 2.36 8.50
CA PHE A 26 -6.08 0.92 8.45
C PHE A 26 -7.09 0.28 7.49
N THR A 27 -8.37 0.56 7.66
CA THR A 27 -9.43 -0.04 6.82
C THR A 27 -9.33 0.38 5.36
N THR A 28 -8.90 1.60 5.09
CA THR A 28 -8.70 2.08 3.72
C THR A 28 -7.54 1.37 3.05
N PHE A 29 -6.39 1.34 3.71
CA PHE A 29 -5.21 0.66 3.18
C PHE A 29 -5.37 -0.86 3.13
N PHE A 30 -6.14 -1.44 4.06
CA PHE A 30 -6.52 -2.86 4.02
C PHE A 30 -7.33 -3.19 2.76
N LYS A 31 -8.34 -2.38 2.43
CA LYS A 31 -9.12 -2.57 1.20
C LYS A 31 -8.24 -2.41 -0.05
N ILE A 32 -7.39 -1.39 -0.09
CA ILE A 32 -6.48 -1.18 -1.21
C ILE A 32 -5.53 -2.38 -1.35
N GLY A 33 -4.90 -2.84 -0.24
CA GLY A 33 -4.00 -3.99 -0.25
C GLY A 33 -4.66 -5.32 -0.61
N ALA A 34 -5.93 -5.52 -0.20
CA ALA A 34 -6.66 -6.76 -0.48
C ALA A 34 -7.17 -6.87 -1.92
N PHE A 35 -7.59 -5.74 -2.51
CA PHE A 35 -8.29 -5.75 -3.80
C PHE A 35 -7.47 -5.22 -4.97
N THR A 36 -6.24 -4.76 -4.75
CA THR A 36 -5.39 -4.27 -5.84
C THR A 36 -4.53 -5.40 -6.39
N PHE A 37 -4.84 -5.80 -7.60
CA PHE A 37 -4.01 -6.69 -8.42
C PHE A 37 -3.20 -5.85 -9.41
N GLY A 38 -1.89 -6.13 -9.57
CA GLY A 38 -1.04 -5.45 -10.55
C GLY A 38 0.17 -4.71 -9.97
N GLY A 39 0.48 -4.93 -8.70
CA GLY A 39 1.68 -4.40 -8.05
C GLY A 39 1.51 -3.00 -7.45
N GLY A 40 2.59 -2.46 -6.87
CA GLY A 40 2.57 -1.22 -6.08
C GLY A 40 2.14 0.03 -6.86
N PHE A 41 2.45 0.10 -8.15
CA PHE A 41 2.03 1.22 -9.00
C PHE A 41 0.52 1.27 -9.23
N ALA A 42 -0.15 0.12 -9.32
CA ALA A 42 -1.60 0.05 -9.46
C ALA A 42 -2.36 0.55 -8.23
N MET A 43 -1.70 0.59 -7.06
CA MET A 43 -2.27 1.13 -5.83
C MET A 43 -2.28 2.66 -5.80
N ILE A 44 -1.38 3.34 -6.52
CA ILE A 44 -1.21 4.80 -6.46
C ILE A 44 -2.51 5.54 -6.82
N PRO A 45 -3.20 5.26 -7.93
CA PRO A 45 -4.45 5.94 -8.27
C PRO A 45 -5.57 5.69 -7.24
N LEU A 46 -5.57 4.51 -6.61
CA LEU A 46 -6.55 4.18 -5.58
C LEU A 46 -6.29 4.94 -4.29
N ILE A 47 -5.02 5.08 -3.89
CA ILE A 47 -4.61 5.90 -2.74
C ILE A 47 -4.95 7.37 -3.02
N GLU A 48 -4.62 7.88 -4.21
CA GLU A 48 -4.95 9.25 -4.62
C GLU A 48 -6.45 9.53 -4.50
N ARG A 49 -7.27 8.71 -5.14
CA ARG A 49 -8.73 8.85 -5.11
C ARG A 49 -9.29 8.82 -3.70
N GLU A 50 -8.81 7.92 -2.85
CA GLU A 50 -9.32 7.79 -1.49
C GLU A 50 -8.87 8.96 -0.61
N MET A 51 -7.63 9.41 -0.72
CA MET A 51 -7.06 10.45 0.13
C MET A 51 -7.47 11.86 -0.29
N ILE A 52 -7.57 12.12 -1.59
CA ILE A 52 -7.88 13.44 -2.14
C ILE A 52 -9.40 13.56 -2.38
N ASP A 53 -9.96 12.69 -3.26
CA ASP A 53 -11.32 12.90 -3.78
C ASP A 53 -12.39 12.50 -2.75
N ARG A 54 -12.20 11.39 -2.03
CA ARG A 54 -13.21 10.88 -1.10
C ARG A 54 -13.12 11.48 0.28
N ARG A 55 -11.92 11.66 0.80
CA ARG A 55 -11.71 12.07 2.21
C ARG A 55 -11.20 13.48 2.35
N GLY A 56 -10.59 14.04 1.31
CA GLY A 56 -10.01 15.39 1.36
C GLY A 56 -8.95 15.54 2.44
N TRP A 57 -8.23 14.45 2.77
CA TRP A 57 -7.22 14.46 3.82
C TRP A 57 -5.90 15.09 3.38
N ILE A 58 -5.62 15.03 2.09
CA ILE A 58 -4.37 15.53 1.50
C ILE A 58 -4.73 16.34 0.25
N ALA A 59 -4.07 17.49 0.07
CA ALA A 59 -4.17 18.24 -1.18
C ALA A 59 -3.41 17.52 -2.31
N ARG A 60 -3.83 17.69 -3.55
CA ARG A 60 -3.23 17.02 -4.71
C ARG A 60 -1.72 17.33 -4.86
N GLY A 61 -1.31 18.57 -4.60
CA GLY A 61 0.10 18.96 -4.63
C GLY A 61 0.94 18.22 -3.58
N ASP A 62 0.44 18.15 -2.35
CA ASP A 62 1.10 17.43 -1.25
C ASP A 62 1.20 15.93 -1.56
N PHE A 63 0.17 15.35 -2.18
CA PHE A 63 0.19 13.94 -2.56
C PHE A 63 1.28 13.64 -3.60
N LEU A 64 1.46 14.50 -4.59
CA LEU A 64 2.52 14.34 -5.59
C LEU A 64 3.92 14.43 -4.98
N GLU A 65 4.13 15.33 -4.00
CA GLU A 65 5.39 15.40 -3.25
C GLU A 65 5.66 14.12 -2.47
N LEU A 66 4.65 13.61 -1.75
CA LEU A 66 4.74 12.34 -1.02
C LEU A 66 5.03 11.16 -1.95
N LEU A 67 4.41 11.16 -3.13
CA LEU A 67 4.65 10.12 -4.13
C LEU A 67 6.08 10.16 -4.66
N THR A 68 6.63 11.34 -4.90
CA THR A 68 8.03 11.51 -5.32
C THR A 68 8.99 10.98 -4.26
N LEU A 69 8.73 11.27 -2.98
CA LEU A 69 9.51 10.73 -1.86
C LEU A 69 9.37 9.20 -1.77
N ALA A 70 8.16 8.66 -1.97
CA ALA A 70 7.92 7.23 -1.94
C ALA A 70 8.65 6.47 -3.06
N GLN A 71 8.82 7.10 -4.23
CA GLN A 71 9.57 6.53 -5.35
C GLN A 71 11.09 6.62 -5.14
N SER A 72 11.57 7.61 -4.42
CA SER A 72 12.99 7.79 -4.11
C SER A 72 13.48 6.87 -2.99
N ALA A 73 12.56 6.38 -2.14
CA ALA A 73 12.89 5.50 -1.03
C ALA A 73 13.06 4.05 -1.51
N PRO A 74 14.08 3.32 -1.03
CA PRO A 74 14.25 1.91 -1.36
C PRO A 74 13.10 1.08 -0.77
N GLY A 75 12.49 0.23 -1.59
CA GLY A 75 11.40 -0.68 -1.16
C GLY A 75 10.15 -0.61 -2.03
N PRO A 76 9.12 -1.40 -1.71
CA PRO A 76 7.87 -1.42 -2.46
C PRO A 76 7.17 -0.06 -2.40
N ILE A 77 6.88 0.53 -3.55
CA ILE A 77 6.28 1.87 -3.65
C ILE A 77 4.95 2.00 -2.90
N ALA A 78 4.14 0.94 -2.89
CA ALA A 78 2.88 0.92 -2.15
C ALA A 78 3.09 1.05 -0.63
N LEU A 79 4.11 0.35 -0.10
CA LEU A 79 4.47 0.41 1.31
C LEU A 79 5.02 1.80 1.68
N ASN A 80 5.95 2.32 0.87
CA ASN A 80 6.51 3.64 1.05
C ASN A 80 5.41 4.71 1.02
N SER A 81 4.48 4.63 0.05
CA SER A 81 3.34 5.54 -0.03
C SER A 81 2.44 5.45 1.21
N ALA A 82 2.18 4.25 1.72
CA ALA A 82 1.40 4.06 2.94
C ALA A 82 2.08 4.69 4.15
N VAL A 83 3.42 4.55 4.28
CA VAL A 83 4.21 5.21 5.33
C VAL A 83 4.07 6.72 5.26
N PHE A 84 4.37 7.33 4.10
CA PHE A 84 4.40 8.78 3.97
C PHE A 84 2.99 9.39 4.11
N VAL A 85 1.99 8.81 3.47
CA VAL A 85 0.59 9.24 3.59
C VAL A 85 0.09 9.09 5.02
N GLY A 86 0.30 7.94 5.64
CA GLY A 86 -0.10 7.68 7.01
C GLY A 86 0.57 8.64 8.00
N TYR A 87 1.87 8.90 7.80
CA TYR A 87 2.62 9.85 8.62
C TYR A 87 2.12 11.28 8.46
N LYS A 88 1.84 11.72 7.25
CA LYS A 88 1.30 13.06 6.97
C LYS A 88 -0.04 13.28 7.67
N ILE A 89 -0.90 12.26 7.73
CA ILE A 89 -2.26 12.37 8.27
C ILE A 89 -2.29 12.26 9.80
N ALA A 90 -1.58 11.31 10.40
CA ALA A 90 -1.68 11.01 11.84
C ALA A 90 -0.32 10.68 12.50
N GLY A 91 0.79 11.15 11.92
CA GLY A 91 2.13 10.93 12.45
C GLY A 91 2.52 9.45 12.48
N TYR A 92 3.37 9.05 13.42
CA TYR A 92 3.85 7.67 13.53
C TYR A 92 2.74 6.63 13.69
N ARG A 93 1.66 6.96 14.42
CA ARG A 93 0.50 6.08 14.60
C ARG A 93 -0.24 5.86 13.28
N GLY A 94 -0.36 6.90 12.46
CA GLY A 94 -0.96 6.82 11.14
C GLY A 94 -0.11 6.00 10.18
N ALA A 95 1.20 6.20 10.18
CA ALA A 95 2.12 5.41 9.36
C ALA A 95 2.03 3.92 9.69
N PHE A 96 2.13 3.57 10.97
CA PHE A 96 2.02 2.18 11.42
C PHE A 96 0.66 1.55 11.03
N SER A 97 -0.42 2.29 11.22
CA SER A 97 -1.78 1.84 10.89
C SER A 97 -1.97 1.60 9.39
N ALA A 98 -1.45 2.51 8.54
CA ALA A 98 -1.53 2.38 7.09
C ALA A 98 -0.68 1.20 6.58
N VAL A 99 0.54 1.04 7.10
CA VAL A 99 1.43 -0.08 6.77
C VAL A 99 0.81 -1.41 7.16
N ALA A 100 0.30 -1.53 8.40
CA ALA A 100 -0.38 -2.73 8.85
C ALA A 100 -1.58 -3.05 7.94
N GLY A 101 -2.33 -2.03 7.51
CA GLY A 101 -3.43 -2.20 6.56
C GLY A 101 -3.00 -2.80 5.23
N VAL A 102 -1.91 -2.32 4.63
CA VAL A 102 -1.42 -2.85 3.33
C VAL A 102 -0.86 -4.27 3.46
N VAL A 103 -0.13 -4.55 4.54
CA VAL A 103 0.61 -5.81 4.71
C VAL A 103 -0.29 -6.96 5.14
N LEU A 104 -1.22 -6.70 6.08
CA LEU A 104 -2.02 -7.75 6.70
C LEU A 104 -2.82 -8.62 5.71
N PRO A 105 -3.54 -8.08 4.72
CA PRO A 105 -4.30 -8.93 3.81
C PRO A 105 -3.40 -9.90 3.05
N SER A 106 -2.29 -9.42 2.51
CA SER A 106 -1.33 -10.27 1.79
C SER A 106 -0.70 -11.31 2.71
N PHE A 107 -0.32 -10.92 3.92
CA PHE A 107 0.25 -11.81 4.92
C PHE A 107 -0.72 -12.95 5.30
N VAL A 108 -1.97 -12.60 5.57
CA VAL A 108 -3.00 -13.59 5.93
C VAL A 108 -3.28 -14.56 4.78
N ILE A 109 -3.40 -14.04 3.54
CA ILE A 109 -3.64 -14.88 2.36
C ILE A 109 -2.47 -15.85 2.15
N ILE A 110 -1.22 -15.36 2.21
CA ILE A 110 -0.03 -16.20 2.05
C ILE A 110 0.05 -17.25 3.16
N LEU A 111 -0.26 -16.87 4.40
CA LEU A 111 -0.26 -17.78 5.53
C LEU A 111 -1.30 -18.91 5.36
N LEU A 112 -2.52 -18.55 4.95
CA LEU A 112 -3.57 -19.54 4.67
C LEU A 112 -3.17 -20.50 3.54
N ILE A 113 -2.62 -19.95 2.45
CA ILE A 113 -2.11 -20.77 1.35
C ILE A 113 -0.99 -21.69 1.85
N ALA A 114 -0.08 -21.21 2.68
CA ALA A 114 1.03 -21.99 3.20
C ALA A 114 0.56 -23.18 4.08
N ILE A 115 -0.47 -22.97 4.91
CA ILE A 115 -1.04 -24.02 5.75
C ILE A 115 -1.64 -25.14 4.91
N TYR A 116 -2.37 -24.78 3.84
CA TYR A 116 -3.02 -25.74 2.94
C TYR A 116 -2.15 -26.14 1.74
N PHE A 117 -0.90 -25.69 1.69
CA PHE A 117 -0.05 -25.82 0.51
C PHE A 117 0.23 -27.25 0.13
N THR A 118 0.39 -28.17 1.11
CA THR A 118 0.65 -29.57 0.87
C THR A 118 -0.50 -30.22 0.11
N ASP A 119 -1.73 -30.01 0.55
CA ASP A 119 -2.93 -30.56 -0.07
C ASP A 119 -3.18 -29.98 -1.46
N ILE A 120 -2.91 -28.65 -1.61
CA ILE A 120 -3.07 -27.92 -2.88
C ILE A 120 -2.03 -28.38 -3.90
N ARG A 121 -0.80 -28.63 -3.47
CA ARG A 121 0.32 -29.01 -4.35
C ARG A 121 0.15 -30.41 -4.96
N GLU A 122 -0.51 -31.33 -4.25
CA GLU A 122 -0.82 -32.68 -4.75
C GLU A 122 -1.92 -32.67 -5.82
N ASN A 123 -2.64 -31.56 -5.97
CA ASN A 123 -3.67 -31.45 -7.00
C ASN A 123 -3.02 -31.35 -8.39
N ARG A 124 -3.41 -32.29 -9.28
CA ARG A 124 -2.90 -32.40 -10.66
C ARG A 124 -3.01 -31.09 -11.48
N TYR A 125 -4.09 -30.33 -11.26
CA TYR A 125 -4.31 -29.08 -11.97
C TYR A 125 -3.37 -27.97 -11.51
N VAL A 126 -3.06 -27.91 -10.22
CA VAL A 126 -2.12 -26.95 -9.62
C VAL A 126 -0.71 -27.25 -10.08
N ASP A 127 -0.29 -28.52 -10.05
CA ASP A 127 1.03 -28.95 -10.56
C ASP A 127 1.21 -28.61 -12.04
N ALA A 128 0.19 -28.85 -12.87
CA ALA A 128 0.20 -28.48 -14.29
C ALA A 128 0.32 -26.97 -14.49
N ALA A 129 -0.38 -26.15 -13.69
CA ALA A 129 -0.26 -24.70 -13.72
C ALA A 129 1.14 -24.20 -13.37
N PHE A 130 1.76 -24.75 -12.31
CA PHE A 130 3.15 -24.44 -11.95
C PHE A 130 4.15 -24.86 -13.01
N LYS A 131 3.97 -26.02 -13.64
CA LYS A 131 4.82 -26.46 -14.75
C LYS A 131 4.72 -25.54 -15.97
N GLY A 132 3.54 -24.99 -16.25
CA GLY A 132 3.34 -24.01 -17.31
C GLY A 132 3.92 -22.62 -17.02
N MET A 133 3.87 -22.18 -15.75
CA MET A 133 4.41 -20.87 -15.34
C MET A 133 5.93 -20.79 -15.35
N ARG A 134 6.64 -21.89 -15.04
CA ARG A 134 8.11 -21.90 -14.99
C ARG A 134 8.78 -21.43 -16.29
N PRO A 135 8.45 -21.98 -17.48
CA PRO A 135 9.06 -21.51 -18.71
C PRO A 135 8.64 -20.06 -19.07
N ALA A 136 7.43 -19.63 -18.72
CA ALA A 136 6.98 -18.27 -18.96
C ALA A 136 7.79 -17.26 -18.15
N VAL A 137 8.10 -17.54 -16.88
CA VAL A 137 8.94 -16.68 -16.04
C VAL A 137 10.39 -16.63 -16.59
N ILE A 138 10.94 -17.77 -17.03
CA ILE A 138 12.28 -17.81 -17.63
C ILE A 138 12.31 -16.97 -18.90
N ALA A 139 11.32 -17.09 -19.78
CA ALA A 139 11.22 -16.31 -21.00
C ALA A 139 11.10 -14.81 -20.71
N LEU A 140 10.35 -14.42 -19.68
CA LEU A 140 10.18 -13.03 -19.27
C LEU A 140 11.50 -12.40 -18.74
N ILE A 141 12.32 -13.19 -18.07
CA ILE A 141 13.62 -12.72 -17.55
C ILE A 141 14.67 -12.64 -18.66
N ALA A 142 14.56 -13.51 -19.69
CA ALA A 142 15.51 -13.60 -20.80
C ALA A 142 15.20 -12.60 -21.94
N ALA A 143 14.04 -11.96 -21.93
CA ALA A 143 13.63 -10.96 -22.92
C ALA A 143 14.11 -9.54 -22.53
#